data_8205d844eef552e814e07c4a70e40070
#
_entry.id   8205d844eef552e814e07c4a70e40070
#
_cell.length_a   1.000
_cell.length_b   1.000
_cell.length_c   1.000
_cell.angle_alpha   90.00
_cell.angle_beta   90.00
_cell.angle_gamma   90.00
#
_symmetry.space_group_name_H-M   'P 1'
#
loop_
_entity.id
_entity.type
_entity.pdbx_description
1 polymer ?
#
loop_
_entity_poly.entity_id
_entity_poly.type
_entity_poly.pdbx_seq_one_letter_code
_entity_poly.pdbx_strand_id
1 'polypeptide(L)'
;VKIESNEGKPQHEQLITVKLPPEADYLNDETLEVYEQDKKKYDQTEQLITNDSITLLIGDYGYYDPVQDAIECSAVIVNGTKTEIKDLSFQVSIENNVMQGRVFLDNSVPELTKEQTGNFKPSMGIPVILGFPEEKPTDEIENGRKIDTKNIKINLSDIQYKVVEQEGK
;
A
#
# COMPACT_ATOMS: atom_id res chain seq x y z
N VAL A 1 -2.57 11.63 -17.42
CA VAL A 1 -2.99 10.44 -16.65
C VAL A 1 -2.45 9.18 -17.30
N LYS A 2 -1.87 8.32 -16.52
CA LYS A 2 -1.26 7.09 -16.98
C LYS A 2 -1.88 5.90 -16.26
N ILE A 3 -2.25 4.86 -16.99
CA ILE A 3 -2.82 3.62 -16.44
C ILE A 3 -1.81 2.49 -16.68
N GLU A 4 -1.46 1.76 -15.61
CA GLU A 4 -0.43 0.72 -15.68
C GLU A 4 -0.76 -0.49 -14.82
N SER A 5 -0.10 -1.61 -15.16
CA SER A 5 0.00 -2.78 -14.31
C SER A 5 1.48 -3.02 -14.00
N ASN A 6 1.79 -3.55 -12.81
CA ASN A 6 3.17 -3.87 -12.44
C ASN A 6 3.63 -5.24 -12.91
N GLU A 7 2.71 -6.07 -13.38
CA GLU A 7 3.06 -7.41 -13.83
C GLU A 7 4.03 -7.38 -15.01
N GLY A 8 5.15 -8.08 -14.88
CA GLY A 8 6.15 -8.19 -15.95
C GLY A 8 7.05 -6.98 -16.16
N LYS A 9 6.91 -5.93 -15.37
CA LYS A 9 7.77 -4.74 -15.51
C LYS A 9 9.15 -4.96 -14.90
N PRO A 10 10.21 -4.38 -15.50
CA PRO A 10 11.54 -4.46 -14.92
C PRO A 10 11.62 -3.74 -13.58
N GLN A 11 12.53 -4.21 -12.74
CA GLN A 11 12.76 -3.66 -11.41
C GLN A 11 14.24 -3.28 -11.25
N HIS A 12 14.52 -2.39 -10.33
CA HIS A 12 15.89 -2.02 -9.96
C HIS A 12 15.96 -1.70 -8.48
N GLU A 13 17.13 -1.78 -7.91
CA GLU A 13 17.36 -1.37 -6.53
C GLU A 13 17.42 0.15 -6.43
N GLN A 14 16.73 0.70 -5.43
CA GLN A 14 16.65 2.12 -5.22
C GLN A 14 16.64 2.44 -3.73
N LEU A 15 17.43 3.40 -3.33
CA LEU A 15 17.33 3.96 -1.97
C LEU A 15 16.04 4.75 -1.87
N ILE A 16 15.24 4.45 -0.85
CA ILE A 16 13.94 5.10 -0.65
C ILE A 16 13.91 5.93 0.63
N THR A 17 13.11 6.97 0.62
CA THR A 17 12.81 7.79 1.78
C THR A 17 11.34 7.63 2.12
N VAL A 18 11.03 7.13 3.33
CA VAL A 18 9.66 6.95 3.77
C VAL A 18 9.25 8.12 4.66
N LYS A 19 8.11 8.72 4.34
CA LYS A 19 7.54 9.81 5.12
C LYS A 19 6.11 9.45 5.54
N LEU A 20 5.73 9.86 6.73
CA LEU A 20 4.35 9.73 7.17
C LEU A 20 3.49 10.70 6.35
N PRO A 21 2.26 10.28 5.96
CA PRO A 21 1.36 11.19 5.25
C PRO A 21 0.90 12.33 6.17
N PRO A 22 0.47 13.47 5.61
CA PRO A 22 -0.01 14.61 6.44
C PRO A 22 -1.13 14.23 7.41
N GLU A 23 -1.99 13.28 7.05
CA GLU A 23 -3.07 12.80 7.91
C GLU A 23 -2.58 12.06 9.17
N ALA A 24 -1.29 11.75 9.26
CA ALA A 24 -0.74 11.03 10.42
C ALA A 24 -1.01 11.74 11.73
N ASP A 25 -1.10 13.07 11.72
CA ASP A 25 -1.38 13.86 12.91
C ASP A 25 -2.79 13.63 13.48
N TYR A 26 -3.68 13.07 12.66
CA TYR A 26 -5.08 12.84 13.02
C TYR A 26 -5.42 11.35 13.19
N LEU A 27 -4.44 10.46 13.05
CA LEU A 27 -4.64 9.02 13.22
C LEU A 27 -4.68 8.65 14.70
N ASN A 28 -5.39 7.57 15.02
CA ASN A 28 -5.33 7.01 16.37
C ASN A 28 -3.93 6.41 16.63
N ASP A 29 -3.62 6.20 17.91
CA ASP A 29 -2.28 5.75 18.31
C ASP A 29 -1.91 4.39 17.72
N GLU A 30 -2.86 3.48 17.60
CA GLU A 30 -2.61 2.14 17.04
C GLU A 30 -2.22 2.20 15.56
N THR A 31 -2.97 2.96 14.78
CA THR A 31 -2.67 3.13 13.35
C THR A 31 -1.36 3.89 13.15
N LEU A 32 -1.13 4.93 13.93
CA LEU A 32 0.11 5.69 13.86
C LEU A 32 1.32 4.81 14.18
N GLU A 33 1.20 3.93 15.18
CA GLU A 33 2.28 3.00 15.50
C GLU A 33 2.60 2.07 14.33
N VAL A 34 1.58 1.55 13.65
CA VAL A 34 1.78 0.72 12.44
C VAL A 34 2.54 1.51 11.37
N TYR A 35 2.15 2.74 11.12
CA TYR A 35 2.80 3.60 10.13
C TYR A 35 4.25 3.89 10.50
N GLU A 36 4.51 4.19 11.76
CA GLU A 36 5.87 4.47 12.24
C GLU A 36 6.77 3.25 12.17
N GLN A 37 6.24 2.07 12.46
CA GLN A 37 6.99 0.82 12.34
C GLN A 37 7.36 0.53 10.89
N ASP A 38 6.44 0.72 9.96
CA ASP A 38 6.71 0.52 8.54
C ASP A 38 7.71 1.55 8.00
N LYS A 39 7.61 2.79 8.47
CA LYS A 39 8.62 3.80 8.16
C LYS A 39 9.99 3.35 8.65
N LYS A 40 10.09 2.91 9.90
CA LYS A 40 11.36 2.44 10.47
C LYS A 40 11.95 1.28 9.68
N LYS A 41 11.10 0.38 9.20
CA LYS A 41 11.53 -0.79 8.43
C LYS A 41 12.16 -0.41 7.10
N TYR A 42 11.62 0.58 6.42
CA TYR A 42 11.97 0.86 5.02
C TYR A 42 12.68 2.18 4.77
N ASP A 43 12.57 3.16 5.68
CA ASP A 43 13.20 4.46 5.47
C ASP A 43 14.72 4.35 5.35
N GLN A 44 15.29 5.02 4.35
CA GLN A 44 16.73 5.02 4.07
C GLN A 44 17.30 3.62 3.84
N THR A 45 16.51 2.75 3.20
CA THR A 45 16.95 1.42 2.78
C THR A 45 16.90 1.29 1.27
N GLU A 46 17.72 0.39 0.73
CA GLU A 46 17.64 0.04 -0.69
C GLU A 46 16.60 -1.06 -0.87
N GLN A 47 15.67 -0.81 -1.77
CA GLN A 47 14.59 -1.75 -2.06
C GLN A 47 14.47 -1.97 -3.56
N LEU A 48 14.00 -3.16 -3.92
CA LEU A 48 13.70 -3.49 -5.31
C LEU A 48 12.36 -2.85 -5.67
N ILE A 49 12.38 -1.90 -6.57
CA ILE A 49 11.18 -1.17 -7.00
C ILE A 49 10.95 -1.29 -8.51
N THR A 50 9.70 -1.20 -8.92
CA THR A 50 9.31 -1.26 -10.33
C THR A 50 9.69 0.02 -11.04
N ASN A 51 10.36 -0.11 -12.19
CA ASN A 51 10.78 1.03 -12.99
C ASN A 51 9.58 1.84 -13.48
N ASP A 52 9.66 3.15 -13.31
CA ASP A 52 8.68 4.11 -13.82
C ASP A 52 7.23 3.75 -13.47
N SER A 53 7.02 3.26 -12.27
CA SER A 53 5.70 2.85 -11.76
C SER A 53 5.66 2.93 -10.24
N ILE A 54 4.60 2.39 -9.66
CA ILE A 54 4.38 2.34 -8.22
C ILE A 54 4.74 0.95 -7.71
N THR A 55 5.36 0.88 -6.54
CA THR A 55 5.65 -0.39 -5.87
C THR A 55 5.02 -0.40 -4.48
N LEU A 56 4.48 -1.54 -4.09
CA LEU A 56 4.07 -1.77 -2.70
C LEU A 56 5.13 -2.62 -2.00
N LEU A 57 5.60 -2.14 -0.86
CA LEU A 57 6.46 -2.90 0.03
C LEU A 57 5.62 -3.34 1.22
N ILE A 58 5.54 -4.64 1.46
CA ILE A 58 4.67 -5.19 2.51
C ILE A 58 5.26 -4.86 3.89
N GLY A 59 4.40 -4.35 4.77
CA GLY A 59 4.76 -4.04 6.16
C GLY A 59 4.66 -5.24 7.09
N ASP A 60 4.79 -4.98 8.37
CA ASP A 60 4.76 -6.03 9.39
C ASP A 60 3.36 -6.25 9.98
N TYR A 61 2.43 -5.34 9.73
CA TYR A 61 1.08 -5.46 10.26
C TYR A 61 0.19 -6.28 9.33
N GLY A 62 -0.34 -7.37 9.84
CA GLY A 62 -1.37 -8.17 9.18
C GLY A 62 -2.37 -8.64 10.21
N TYR A 63 -3.66 -8.49 9.94
CA TYR A 63 -4.70 -8.81 10.89
C TYR A 63 -5.99 -9.22 10.19
N TYR A 64 -6.61 -10.28 10.68
CA TYR A 64 -7.99 -10.62 10.28
C TYR A 64 -8.95 -9.95 11.25
N ASP A 65 -9.80 -9.07 10.71
CA ASP A 65 -10.83 -8.37 11.49
C ASP A 65 -12.18 -9.01 11.24
N PRO A 66 -12.72 -9.77 12.23
CA PRO A 66 -14.00 -10.44 12.06
C PRO A 66 -15.19 -9.49 12.10
N VAL A 67 -15.04 -8.26 12.61
CA VAL A 67 -16.10 -7.25 12.58
C VAL A 67 -16.35 -6.76 11.17
N GLN A 68 -15.30 -6.58 10.39
CA GLN A 68 -15.38 -6.14 9.00
C GLN A 68 -15.33 -7.29 8.00
N ASP A 69 -15.12 -8.53 8.45
CA ASP A 69 -14.92 -9.71 7.60
C ASP A 69 -13.84 -9.45 6.55
N ALA A 70 -12.69 -8.98 6.99
CA ALA A 70 -11.62 -8.56 6.09
C ALA A 70 -10.24 -8.82 6.68
N ILE A 71 -9.26 -9.04 5.80
CA ILE A 71 -7.86 -8.95 6.17
C ILE A 71 -7.41 -7.51 5.97
N GLU A 72 -6.69 -6.99 6.95
CA GLU A 72 -6.00 -5.71 6.85
C GLU A 72 -4.50 -5.96 6.88
N CYS A 73 -3.74 -5.27 6.04
CA CYS A 73 -2.29 -5.33 6.07
C CYS A 73 -1.68 -3.98 5.74
N SER A 74 -0.55 -3.70 6.36
CA SER A 74 0.17 -2.47 6.09
C SER A 74 1.13 -2.64 4.93
N ALA A 75 1.40 -1.54 4.26
CA ALA A 75 2.35 -1.48 3.16
C ALA A 75 2.92 -0.07 3.06
N VAL A 76 4.02 0.04 2.34
CA VAL A 76 4.58 1.34 1.95
C VAL A 76 4.42 1.47 0.44
N ILE A 77 3.73 2.52 0.01
CA ILE A 77 3.58 2.83 -1.41
C ILE A 77 4.78 3.67 -1.83
N VAL A 78 5.53 3.20 -2.83
CA VAL A 78 6.73 3.90 -3.31
C VAL A 78 6.49 4.45 -4.71
N ASN A 79 6.81 5.73 -4.90
CA ASN A 79 6.82 6.35 -6.21
C ASN A 79 8.13 6.02 -6.95
N GLY A 80 8.07 5.04 -7.84
CA GLY A 80 9.21 4.64 -8.68
C GLY A 80 9.29 5.41 -10.00
N THR A 81 8.46 6.43 -10.20
CA THR A 81 8.52 7.28 -11.39
C THR A 81 9.61 8.34 -11.24
N LYS A 82 9.86 9.07 -12.31
CA LYS A 82 10.87 10.13 -12.34
C LYS A 82 10.32 11.50 -12.00
N THR A 83 9.03 11.59 -11.67
CA THR A 83 8.33 12.86 -11.43
C THR A 83 7.54 12.81 -10.14
N GLU A 84 7.25 13.98 -9.58
CA GLU A 84 6.28 14.09 -8.49
C GLU A 84 4.89 13.78 -9.03
N ILE A 85 4.12 12.98 -8.30
CA ILE A 85 2.78 12.54 -8.71
C ILE A 85 1.73 12.93 -7.67
N LYS A 86 0.47 12.94 -8.10
CA LYS A 86 -0.69 13.15 -7.25
C LYS A 86 -1.87 12.36 -7.78
N ASP A 87 -2.94 12.33 -6.99
CA ASP A 87 -4.20 11.68 -7.37
C ASP A 87 -4.00 10.23 -7.81
N LEU A 88 -3.18 9.52 -7.01
CA LEU A 88 -2.86 8.12 -7.25
C LEU A 88 -4.02 7.21 -6.85
N SER A 89 -4.40 6.33 -7.76
CA SER A 89 -5.35 5.25 -7.47
C SER A 89 -4.86 3.97 -8.13
N PHE A 90 -5.28 2.84 -7.58
CA PHE A 90 -4.93 1.54 -8.13
C PHE A 90 -5.84 0.45 -7.57
N GLN A 91 -5.79 -0.71 -8.20
CA GLN A 91 -6.42 -1.92 -7.71
C GLN A 91 -5.38 -2.81 -7.04
N VAL A 92 -5.78 -3.50 -5.99
CA VAL A 92 -4.93 -4.47 -5.30
C VAL A 92 -5.63 -5.82 -5.28
N SER A 93 -4.86 -6.87 -5.47
CA SER A 93 -5.32 -8.24 -5.29
C SER A 93 -4.37 -8.97 -4.36
N ILE A 94 -4.92 -9.86 -3.54
CA ILE A 94 -4.14 -10.68 -2.61
C ILE A 94 -4.23 -12.14 -3.05
N GLU A 95 -3.12 -12.87 -3.00
CA GLU A 95 -3.15 -14.30 -3.29
C GLU A 95 -3.87 -15.06 -2.18
N ASN A 96 -4.72 -16.01 -2.58
CA ASN A 96 -5.72 -16.64 -1.73
C ASN A 96 -5.19 -17.84 -0.93
N ASN A 97 -4.04 -17.73 -0.31
CA ASN A 97 -3.52 -18.76 0.58
C ASN A 97 -3.13 -18.23 1.96
N VAL A 98 -3.59 -17.03 2.27
CA VAL A 98 -3.26 -16.35 3.53
C VAL A 98 -3.95 -17.01 4.72
N MET A 99 -5.20 -17.43 4.54
CA MET A 99 -5.97 -18.20 5.51
C MET A 99 -6.57 -19.41 4.79
N GLN A 100 -6.22 -20.60 5.26
CA GLN A 100 -6.61 -21.84 4.59
C GLN A 100 -8.14 -21.95 4.42
N GLY A 101 -8.57 -22.24 3.18
CA GLY A 101 -9.97 -22.42 2.85
C GLY A 101 -10.78 -21.13 2.74
N ARG A 102 -10.13 -19.96 2.81
CA ARG A 102 -10.81 -18.67 2.79
C ARG A 102 -10.30 -17.83 1.62
N VAL A 103 -11.22 -17.13 0.97
CA VAL A 103 -10.95 -16.35 -0.23
C VAL A 103 -11.21 -14.87 0.07
N PHE A 104 -10.23 -14.03 -0.25
CA PHE A 104 -10.34 -12.59 -0.07
C PHE A 104 -10.38 -11.90 -1.42
N LEU A 105 -11.25 -10.91 -1.55
CA LEU A 105 -11.54 -10.25 -2.80
C LEU A 105 -10.51 -9.15 -3.10
N ASP A 106 -10.37 -8.85 -4.39
CA ASP A 106 -9.64 -7.67 -4.84
C ASP A 106 -10.31 -6.41 -4.29
N ASN A 107 -9.54 -5.37 -4.14
CA ASN A 107 -10.04 -4.10 -3.65
C ASN A 107 -9.44 -2.94 -4.45
N SER A 108 -10.18 -1.84 -4.45
CA SER A 108 -9.72 -0.59 -5.07
C SER A 108 -9.18 0.33 -4.00
N VAL A 109 -8.02 0.91 -4.24
CA VAL A 109 -7.54 2.02 -3.42
C VAL A 109 -8.06 3.29 -4.07
N PRO A 110 -8.95 4.03 -3.40
CA PRO A 110 -9.51 5.24 -3.95
C PRO A 110 -8.43 6.30 -4.17
N GLU A 111 -8.73 7.28 -4.99
CA GLU A 111 -7.79 8.34 -5.34
C GLU A 111 -7.20 9.00 -4.09
N LEU A 112 -5.87 8.88 -3.96
CA LEU A 112 -5.10 9.51 -2.89
C LEU A 112 -4.72 10.92 -3.35
N THR A 113 -5.37 11.91 -2.79
CA THR A 113 -5.15 13.32 -3.18
C THR A 113 -3.82 13.84 -2.63
N LYS A 114 -3.38 14.98 -3.14
CA LYS A 114 -2.16 15.64 -2.66
C LYS A 114 -2.26 16.01 -1.18
N GLU A 115 -3.45 16.34 -0.71
CA GLU A 115 -3.69 16.62 0.71
C GLU A 115 -3.46 15.38 1.58
N GLN A 116 -3.75 14.20 1.06
CA GLN A 116 -3.57 12.93 1.77
C GLN A 116 -2.13 12.43 1.71
N THR A 117 -1.43 12.60 0.60
CA THR A 117 -0.07 12.07 0.42
C THR A 117 1.01 13.09 0.73
N GLY A 118 0.70 14.37 0.68
CA GLY A 118 1.70 15.42 0.61
C GLY A 118 2.38 15.43 -0.75
N ASN A 119 3.56 16.02 -0.84
CA ASN A 119 4.35 16.04 -2.07
C ASN A 119 4.97 14.67 -2.30
N PHE A 120 4.37 13.88 -3.19
CA PHE A 120 4.79 12.50 -3.44
C PHE A 120 5.86 12.45 -4.52
N LYS A 121 7.10 12.65 -4.09
CA LYS A 121 8.29 12.77 -4.97
C LYS A 121 8.87 11.42 -5.36
N PRO A 122 9.71 11.36 -6.41
CA PRO A 122 10.40 10.13 -6.79
C PRO A 122 11.18 9.51 -5.63
N SER A 123 11.17 8.20 -5.55
CA SER A 123 11.84 7.39 -4.52
C SER A 123 11.31 7.62 -3.10
N MET A 124 10.19 8.30 -2.97
CA MET A 124 9.51 8.51 -1.70
C MET A 124 8.47 7.42 -1.50
N GLY A 125 8.37 6.94 -0.26
CA GLY A 125 7.34 6.00 0.17
C GLY A 125 6.45 6.60 1.23
N ILE A 126 5.18 6.17 1.27
CA ILE A 126 4.23 6.52 2.32
C ILE A 126 3.55 5.25 2.84
N PRO A 127 3.40 5.12 4.17
CA PRO A 127 2.67 3.99 4.74
C PRO A 127 1.17 4.08 4.47
N VAL A 128 0.55 2.92 4.28
CA VAL A 128 -0.90 2.77 4.17
C VAL A 128 -1.34 1.46 4.82
N ILE A 129 -2.63 1.33 5.10
CA ILE A 129 -3.25 0.07 5.49
C ILE A 129 -4.25 -0.30 4.39
N LEU A 130 -4.11 -1.52 3.87
CA LEU A 130 -4.95 -2.06 2.81
C LEU A 130 -5.91 -3.09 3.40
N GLY A 131 -7.17 -3.07 2.96
CA GLY A 131 -8.17 -4.04 3.38
C GLY A 131 -8.62 -4.91 2.21
N PHE A 132 -8.85 -6.20 2.50
CA PHE A 132 -9.35 -7.16 1.52
C PHE A 132 -10.56 -7.88 2.12
N PRO A 133 -11.77 -7.59 1.63
CA PRO A 133 -12.97 -8.24 2.17
C PRO A 133 -13.01 -9.73 1.83
N GLU A 134 -13.59 -10.51 2.72
CA GLU A 134 -13.77 -11.93 2.50
C GLU A 134 -14.95 -12.19 1.55
N GLU A 135 -14.78 -13.11 0.60
CA GLU A 135 -15.81 -13.42 -0.39
C GLU A 135 -17.06 -14.02 0.25
N LYS A 136 -16.87 -14.93 1.21
CA LYS A 136 -17.98 -15.61 1.91
C LYS A 136 -17.71 -15.55 3.41
N PRO A 137 -18.11 -14.45 4.06
CA PRO A 137 -17.95 -14.34 5.50
C PRO A 137 -18.68 -15.47 6.23
N THR A 138 -18.12 -15.91 7.33
CA THR A 138 -18.77 -16.91 8.18
C THR A 138 -19.75 -16.23 9.13
N ASP A 139 -20.88 -16.92 9.41
CA ASP A 139 -21.84 -16.48 10.44
C ASP A 139 -21.36 -16.84 11.86
N GLU A 140 -20.28 -17.59 11.97
CA GLU A 140 -19.71 -17.95 13.26
C GLU A 140 -19.04 -16.76 13.93
N ILE A 141 -19.16 -16.67 15.25
CA ILE A 141 -18.43 -15.66 16.02
C ILE A 141 -16.96 -16.06 16.01
N GLU A 142 -16.14 -15.18 15.49
CA GLU A 142 -14.71 -15.40 15.35
C GLU A 142 -13.93 -14.26 16.02
N ASN A 143 -12.81 -14.60 16.63
CA ASN A 143 -11.90 -13.61 17.18
C ASN A 143 -10.96 -13.09 16.10
N GLY A 144 -10.58 -11.82 16.20
CA GLY A 144 -9.52 -11.27 15.38
C GLY A 144 -8.22 -11.99 15.66
N ARG A 145 -7.34 -12.05 14.66
CA ARG A 145 -6.03 -12.68 14.79
C ARG A 145 -4.98 -12.06 13.88
N LYS A 146 -3.75 -12.13 14.35
CA LYS A 146 -2.61 -11.68 13.55
C LYS A 146 -2.39 -12.61 12.36
N ILE A 147 -2.00 -12.00 11.25
CA ILE A 147 -1.60 -12.71 10.03
C ILE A 147 -0.11 -12.47 9.80
N ASP A 148 0.62 -13.53 9.50
CA ASP A 148 2.03 -13.40 9.15
C ASP A 148 2.15 -12.78 7.75
N THR A 149 2.67 -11.56 7.68
CA THR A 149 2.78 -10.83 6.41
C THR A 149 3.80 -11.43 5.44
N LYS A 150 4.68 -12.31 5.90
CA LYS A 150 5.60 -13.04 5.03
C LYS A 150 4.87 -13.93 4.02
N ASN A 151 3.65 -14.33 4.33
CA ASN A 151 2.82 -15.16 3.46
C ASN A 151 1.87 -14.33 2.60
N ILE A 152 1.91 -13.02 2.71
CA ILE A 152 1.06 -12.13 1.93
C ILE A 152 1.77 -11.73 0.66
N LYS A 153 1.10 -11.91 -0.47
CA LYS A 153 1.54 -11.38 -1.76
C LYS A 153 0.41 -10.54 -2.35
N ILE A 154 0.71 -9.29 -2.64
CA ILE A 154 -0.24 -8.34 -3.21
C ILE A 154 0.23 -7.95 -4.60
N ASN A 155 -0.69 -7.95 -5.55
CA ASN A 155 -0.44 -7.49 -6.91
C ASN A 155 -1.16 -6.18 -7.16
N LEU A 156 -0.51 -5.29 -7.90
CA LEU A 156 -1.08 -4.01 -8.31
C LEU A 156 -1.54 -4.06 -9.75
N SER A 157 -2.66 -3.40 -10.03
CA SER A 157 -3.16 -3.21 -11.39
C SER A 157 -3.92 -1.88 -11.49
N ASP A 158 -4.24 -1.47 -12.70
CA ASP A 158 -5.01 -0.24 -12.98
C ASP A 158 -4.46 0.99 -12.26
N ILE A 159 -3.14 1.14 -12.29
CA ILE A 159 -2.45 2.26 -11.64
C ILE A 159 -2.70 3.53 -12.43
N GLN A 160 -3.28 4.54 -11.76
CA GLN A 160 -3.56 5.83 -12.36
C GLN A 160 -3.01 6.93 -11.46
N TYR A 161 -2.43 7.95 -12.06
CA TYR A 161 -1.94 9.12 -11.33
C TYR A 161 -1.81 10.31 -12.28
N LYS A 162 -1.65 11.48 -11.70
CA LYS A 162 -1.33 12.71 -12.44
C LYS A 162 0.07 13.15 -12.10
N VAL A 163 0.78 13.66 -13.08
CA VAL A 163 2.09 14.28 -12.87
C VAL A 163 1.87 15.70 -12.37
N VAL A 164 2.58 16.06 -11.31
CA VAL A 164 2.54 17.44 -10.82
C VAL A 164 3.36 18.31 -11.75
N GLU A 165 2.72 19.32 -12.33
CA GLU A 165 3.40 20.28 -13.21
C GLU A 165 4.26 21.24 -12.38
N GLN A 166 5.46 21.54 -12.88
CA GLN A 166 6.31 22.53 -12.26
C GLN A 166 5.87 23.91 -12.72
N GLU A 167 5.54 24.77 -11.75
CA GLU A 167 5.20 26.16 -12.03
C GLU A 167 6.46 26.99 -12.30
N GLY A 168 6.29 28.12 -12.96
CA GLY A 168 7.31 29.13 -13.11
C GLY A 168 8.30 28.91 -14.23
N LYS A 169 7.93 28.17 -15.22
CA LYS A 169 8.77 28.00 -16.42
C LYS A 169 8.13 28.59 -17.65
#